data_a9a8109261403247f7d14506537b2ffd
#
_entry.id   a9a8109261403247f7d14506537b2ffd
#
_cell.length_a   1.000
_cell.length_b   1.000
_cell.length_c   1.000
_cell.angle_alpha   90.00
_cell.angle_beta   90.00
_cell.angle_gamma   90.00
#
_symmetry.space_group_name_H-M   'P 1'
#
loop_
_entity.id
_entity.type
_entity.pdbx_description
1 polymer ?
#
loop_
_entity_poly.entity_id
_entity_poly.type
_entity_poly.pdbx_seq_one_letter_code
_entity_poly.pdbx_strand_id
1 'polypeptide(L)'
;MLDIKTVYECNRCLGCKTPHPQVNLINLESPNLEQEAVKFEFYAILLIEDCPDGCYCCGRKYYDYSNATMVFLTPGEIFRMSENNTLPNKGYLLAFHPDLLFHTSLDNPIKNYTFFAYHKEEALHLSQRETAKVTCCLENIEDELHHAIDTHSGTILSRHIELLLDYCTRYYERQFITRENKNKAILEKLERLLDEYIISGKLENGQLPTAEYCTAELDLSVAYFNDLLRFETGKTLEEYFQFKRLSVAKTMLLKNGNTPALVARQLGYPNVQYFSLIFKKITGIAPCEYPYAQN
;
A
#
# COMPACT_ATOMS: atom_id res chain seq x y z
N MET A 1 18.97 17.68 3.00
CA MET A 1 18.64 16.29 2.60
C MET A 1 19.91 15.49 2.54
N LEU A 2 19.99 14.36 3.21
CA LEU A 2 21.12 13.44 3.25
C LEU A 2 20.82 12.22 2.37
N ASP A 3 21.73 11.87 1.44
CA ASP A 3 21.63 10.69 0.57
C ASP A 3 22.56 9.61 1.13
N ILE A 4 22.00 8.47 1.54
CA ILE A 4 22.71 7.34 2.17
C ILE A 4 22.65 6.16 1.20
N LYS A 5 23.78 5.82 0.61
CA LYS A 5 23.87 4.82 -0.46
C LYS A 5 24.01 3.38 0.03
N THR A 6 24.62 3.18 1.19
CA THR A 6 24.92 1.85 1.72
C THR A 6 24.54 1.73 3.20
N VAL A 7 24.30 0.49 3.64
CA VAL A 7 24.09 0.19 5.07
C VAL A 7 25.29 0.63 5.92
N TYR A 8 26.51 0.51 5.37
CA TYR A 8 27.72 0.99 6.05
C TYR A 8 27.68 2.51 6.28
N GLU A 9 27.30 3.30 5.27
CA GLU A 9 27.17 4.76 5.42
C GLU A 9 26.09 5.12 6.44
N CYS A 10 24.96 4.39 6.44
CA CYS A 10 23.90 4.55 7.44
C CYS A 10 24.43 4.33 8.85
N ASN A 11 25.14 3.22 9.08
CA ASN A 11 25.74 2.90 10.36
C ASN A 11 26.71 4.00 10.83
N ARG A 12 27.55 4.49 9.92
CA ARG A 12 28.49 5.57 10.22
C ARG A 12 27.79 6.87 10.59
N CYS A 13 26.73 7.24 9.86
CA CYS A 13 25.95 8.45 10.14
C CYS A 13 25.23 8.37 11.50
N LEU A 14 24.82 7.17 11.90
CA LEU A 14 24.12 6.92 13.17
C LEU A 14 25.08 6.53 14.32
N GLY A 15 26.41 6.49 14.07
CA GLY A 15 27.40 6.14 15.08
C GLY A 15 27.37 4.66 15.50
N CYS A 16 26.83 3.77 14.66
CA CYS A 16 26.66 2.35 14.95
C CYS A 16 27.77 1.49 14.36
N LYS A 17 27.97 0.29 14.95
CA LYS A 17 28.85 -0.74 14.38
C LYS A 17 28.20 -1.33 13.13
N THR A 18 29.02 -1.88 12.23
CA THR A 18 28.57 -2.60 11.04
C THR A 18 28.80 -4.09 11.23
N PRO A 19 27.84 -4.85 11.79
CA PRO A 19 27.97 -6.29 11.99
C PRO A 19 27.94 -7.06 10.67
N HIS A 20 27.15 -6.60 9.70
CA HIS A 20 27.03 -7.19 8.37
C HIS A 20 27.02 -6.09 7.29
N PRO A 21 27.69 -6.28 6.13
CA PRO A 21 27.82 -5.24 5.11
C PRO A 21 26.50 -4.87 4.42
N GLN A 22 25.54 -5.78 4.37
CA GLN A 22 24.29 -5.63 3.62
C GLN A 22 23.05 -5.46 4.50
N VAL A 23 23.14 -5.66 5.82
CA VAL A 23 22.01 -5.52 6.74
C VAL A 23 22.47 -5.07 8.10
N ASN A 24 21.66 -4.25 8.76
CA ASN A 24 21.83 -3.93 10.18
C ASN A 24 20.48 -3.62 10.84
N LEU A 25 20.39 -3.91 12.13
CA LEU A 25 19.33 -3.46 13.01
C LEU A 25 19.93 -2.37 13.94
N ILE A 26 19.36 -1.18 13.88
CA ILE A 26 19.85 0.00 14.60
C ILE A 26 18.80 0.39 15.65
N ASN A 27 19.19 0.41 16.92
CA ASN A 27 18.37 0.96 17.99
C ASN A 27 18.37 2.49 17.92
N LEU A 28 17.18 3.10 17.95
CA LEU A 28 16.96 4.55 17.80
C LEU A 28 16.98 5.31 19.13
N GLU A 29 17.39 4.72 20.26
CA GLU A 29 17.40 5.40 21.57
C GLU A 29 18.32 6.64 21.63
N SER A 30 19.28 6.75 20.73
CA SER A 30 20.18 7.92 20.65
C SER A 30 20.63 8.20 19.21
N PRO A 31 19.69 8.43 18.28
CA PRO A 31 20.07 8.70 16.90
C PRO A 31 20.70 10.08 16.80
N ASN A 32 21.96 10.13 16.40
CA ASN A 32 22.71 11.38 16.26
C ASN A 32 22.58 11.96 14.84
N LEU A 33 21.37 11.94 14.28
CA LEU A 33 21.12 12.39 12.92
C LEU A 33 20.10 13.55 12.90
N GLU A 34 20.64 14.75 12.75
CA GLU A 34 19.86 15.98 12.59
C GLU A 34 19.79 16.35 11.11
N GLN A 35 18.71 15.96 10.44
CA GLN A 35 18.48 16.22 9.02
C GLN A 35 17.00 16.47 8.76
N GLU A 36 16.68 17.34 7.83
CA GLU A 36 15.29 17.58 7.40
C GLU A 36 14.69 16.36 6.66
N ALA A 37 15.53 15.70 5.86
CA ALA A 37 15.13 14.53 5.10
C ALA A 37 16.32 13.62 4.81
N VAL A 38 16.07 12.30 4.77
CA VAL A 38 17.06 11.28 4.42
C VAL A 38 16.52 10.44 3.28
N LYS A 39 17.37 10.16 2.30
CA LYS A 39 17.11 9.23 1.22
C LYS A 39 17.96 7.98 1.46
N PHE A 40 17.29 6.81 1.49
CA PHE A 40 17.96 5.53 1.61
C PHE A 40 17.99 4.83 0.24
N GLU A 41 19.16 4.42 -0.25
CA GLU A 41 19.29 3.63 -1.48
C GLU A 41 19.18 2.10 -1.22
N PHE A 42 18.56 1.72 -0.12
CA PHE A 42 18.30 0.36 0.33
C PHE A 42 16.93 0.31 1.03
N TYR A 43 16.43 -0.88 1.31
CA TYR A 43 15.19 -1.06 2.07
C TYR A 43 15.39 -0.63 3.52
N ALA A 44 14.47 0.18 4.04
CA ALA A 44 14.46 0.63 5.42
C ALA A 44 13.08 0.38 6.05
N ILE A 45 13.06 -0.25 7.21
CA ILE A 45 11.85 -0.48 8.02
C ILE A 45 12.06 0.20 9.36
N LEU A 46 11.24 1.20 9.66
CA LEU A 46 11.25 1.88 10.95
C LEU A 46 10.15 1.30 11.83
N LEU A 47 10.49 0.84 13.02
CA LEU A 47 9.57 0.62 14.14
C LEU A 47 9.70 1.82 15.07
N ILE A 48 8.65 2.62 15.22
CA ILE A 48 8.62 3.84 16.02
C ILE A 48 7.75 3.55 17.25
N GLU A 49 8.36 3.59 18.41
CA GLU A 49 7.69 3.49 19.70
C GLU A 49 7.49 4.88 20.31
N ASP A 50 6.52 5.02 21.24
CA ASP A 50 6.25 6.27 21.95
C ASP A 50 6.11 7.52 21.04
N CYS A 51 5.24 7.44 20.03
CA CYS A 51 4.78 8.65 19.37
C CYS A 51 3.93 9.44 20.39
N PRO A 52 4.34 10.68 20.79
CA PRO A 52 3.61 11.44 21.80
C PRO A 52 2.12 11.56 21.44
N ASP A 53 1.27 11.54 22.46
CA ASP A 53 -0.17 11.74 22.28
C ASP A 53 -0.42 13.09 21.60
N GLY A 54 -1.17 13.06 20.51
CA GLY A 54 -1.43 14.25 19.67
C GLY A 54 -0.46 14.42 18.50
N CYS A 55 0.64 13.69 18.44
CA CYS A 55 1.45 13.62 17.23
C CYS A 55 0.77 12.70 16.22
N TYR A 56 0.08 13.27 15.25
CA TYR A 56 -0.52 12.54 14.12
C TYR A 56 0.54 12.07 13.10
N CYS A 57 1.75 11.75 13.59
CA CYS A 57 2.80 11.21 12.75
C CYS A 57 2.29 9.99 12.01
N CYS A 58 2.62 9.89 10.76
CA CYS A 58 2.33 8.71 9.96
C CYS A 58 0.83 8.37 9.85
N GLY A 59 -0.05 9.37 9.90
CA GLY A 59 -1.48 9.23 9.64
C GLY A 59 -2.29 8.51 10.71
N ARG A 60 -1.73 8.32 11.93
CA ARG A 60 -2.45 7.71 13.06
C ARG A 60 -3.72 8.48 13.40
N LYS A 61 -4.81 7.77 13.66
CA LYS A 61 -6.10 8.31 14.11
C LYS A 61 -6.42 7.78 15.50
N TYR A 62 -7.38 8.39 16.19
CA TYR A 62 -7.80 8.02 17.54
C TYR A 62 -8.30 6.58 17.70
N TYR A 63 -8.70 5.94 16.62
CA TYR A 63 -9.14 4.53 16.59
C TYR A 63 -8.03 3.55 16.23
N ASP A 64 -6.85 4.03 15.84
CA ASP A 64 -5.69 3.17 15.57
C ASP A 64 -4.98 2.82 16.89
N TYR A 65 -4.29 1.70 16.90
CA TYR A 65 -3.42 1.36 18.03
C TYR A 65 -2.27 2.36 18.17
N SER A 66 -1.80 2.55 19.40
CA SER A 66 -0.82 3.59 19.74
C SER A 66 0.52 3.07 20.28
N ASN A 67 0.70 1.75 20.41
CA ASN A 67 1.90 1.19 21.01
C ASN A 67 3.15 1.36 20.16
N ALA A 68 3.03 1.17 18.84
CA ALA A 68 4.10 1.44 17.90
C ALA A 68 3.53 1.70 16.49
N THR A 69 4.35 2.32 15.65
CA THR A 69 4.05 2.56 14.23
C THR A 69 5.19 2.04 13.38
N MET A 70 4.87 1.33 12.31
CA MET A 70 5.87 0.90 11.33
C MET A 70 5.73 1.66 10.02
N VAL A 71 6.88 2.09 9.50
CA VAL A 71 7.02 2.74 8.19
C VAL A 71 7.99 1.92 7.34
N PHE A 72 7.63 1.72 6.09
CA PHE A 72 8.40 0.92 5.13
C PHE A 72 8.87 1.82 4.00
N LEU A 73 10.14 1.73 3.61
CA LEU A 73 10.75 2.56 2.59
C LEU A 73 11.46 1.65 1.57
N THR A 74 11.18 1.89 0.29
CA THR A 74 11.92 1.28 -0.81
C THR A 74 13.24 2.00 -1.07
N PRO A 75 14.22 1.34 -1.74
CA PRO A 75 15.42 2.01 -2.20
C PRO A 75 15.09 3.25 -3.06
N GLY A 76 15.72 4.38 -2.75
CA GLY A 76 15.52 5.65 -3.44
C GLY A 76 14.40 6.52 -2.85
N GLU A 77 13.66 6.05 -1.87
CA GLU A 77 12.60 6.80 -1.23
C GLU A 77 13.14 7.80 -0.20
N ILE A 78 12.44 8.96 -0.10
CA ILE A 78 12.84 10.04 0.80
C ILE A 78 11.98 10.00 2.06
N PHE A 79 12.60 9.74 3.19
CA PHE A 79 11.98 9.87 4.50
C PHE A 79 12.18 11.30 5.03
N ARG A 80 11.07 12.03 5.21
CA ARG A 80 11.09 13.35 5.85
C ARG A 80 10.98 13.19 7.35
N MET A 81 11.91 13.80 8.08
CA MET A 81 11.94 13.78 9.53
C MET A 81 10.73 14.52 10.13
N SER A 82 10.55 14.36 11.44
CA SER A 82 9.58 15.14 12.21
C SER A 82 9.92 16.64 12.20
N GLU A 83 9.05 17.48 12.77
CA GLU A 83 9.24 18.94 12.87
C GLU A 83 10.58 19.33 13.54
N ASN A 84 11.15 18.45 14.37
CA ASN A 84 12.43 18.66 15.04
C ASN A 84 13.65 18.25 14.19
N ASN A 85 13.46 17.82 12.94
CA ASN A 85 14.51 17.35 12.04
C ASN A 85 15.36 16.18 12.60
N THR A 86 14.77 15.36 13.48
CA THR A 86 15.40 14.19 14.07
C THR A 86 14.66 12.92 13.75
N LEU A 87 15.40 11.80 13.69
CA LEU A 87 14.79 10.46 13.71
C LEU A 87 13.99 10.28 15.00
N PRO A 88 12.99 9.37 14.99
CA PRO A 88 12.35 8.93 16.23
C PRO A 88 13.42 8.52 17.26
N ASN A 89 13.20 8.86 18.51
CA ASN A 89 14.16 8.63 19.60
C ASN A 89 13.88 7.34 20.38
N LYS A 90 13.00 6.49 19.89
CA LYS A 90 12.71 5.16 20.45
C LYS A 90 12.17 4.22 19.39
N GLY A 91 12.72 3.03 19.34
CA GLY A 91 12.37 1.99 18.37
C GLY A 91 13.58 1.48 17.61
N TYR A 92 13.35 0.99 16.40
CA TYR A 92 14.37 0.32 15.60
C TYR A 92 14.30 0.77 14.13
N LEU A 93 15.48 0.82 13.49
CA LEU A 93 15.64 0.91 12.05
C LEU A 93 16.28 -0.37 11.55
N LEU A 94 15.54 -1.20 10.83
CA LEU A 94 16.07 -2.32 10.06
C LEU A 94 16.43 -1.83 8.66
N ALA A 95 17.71 -1.82 8.34
CA ALA A 95 18.26 -1.42 7.04
C ALA A 95 18.84 -2.65 6.34
N PHE A 96 18.41 -2.92 5.09
CA PHE A 96 18.96 -4.05 4.32
C PHE A 96 19.05 -3.73 2.83
N HIS A 97 20.20 -4.07 2.25
CA HIS A 97 20.48 -3.84 0.83
C HIS A 97 19.77 -4.88 -0.04
N PRO A 98 19.28 -4.52 -1.24
CA PRO A 98 18.70 -5.50 -2.18
C PRO A 98 19.57 -6.72 -2.46
N ASP A 99 20.89 -6.55 -2.47
CA ASP A 99 21.84 -7.65 -2.71
C ASP A 99 21.78 -8.76 -1.65
N LEU A 100 21.34 -8.46 -0.42
CA LEU A 100 21.09 -9.47 0.61
C LEU A 100 20.06 -10.51 0.16
N LEU A 101 19.10 -10.07 -0.65
CA LEU A 101 17.98 -10.91 -1.08
C LEU A 101 18.32 -11.81 -2.26
N PHE A 102 19.43 -11.55 -2.94
CA PHE A 102 19.82 -12.24 -4.16
C PHE A 102 19.93 -13.76 -3.91
N HIS A 103 19.26 -14.57 -4.74
CA HIS A 103 19.18 -16.03 -4.60
C HIS A 103 18.53 -16.54 -3.31
N THR A 104 17.78 -15.71 -2.58
CA THR A 104 17.00 -16.12 -1.40
C THR A 104 15.53 -16.30 -1.75
N SER A 105 14.73 -16.84 -0.78
CA SER A 105 13.28 -16.95 -0.93
C SER A 105 12.58 -15.59 -1.10
N LEU A 106 13.19 -14.49 -0.65
CA LEU A 106 12.62 -13.15 -0.65
C LEU A 106 13.00 -12.30 -1.89
N ASP A 107 13.93 -12.77 -2.76
CA ASP A 107 14.44 -12.01 -3.90
C ASP A 107 13.33 -11.42 -4.80
N ASN A 108 12.46 -12.25 -5.34
CA ASN A 108 11.34 -11.78 -6.15
C ASN A 108 10.09 -11.43 -5.32
N PRO A 109 9.73 -12.23 -4.27
CA PRO A 109 8.53 -11.95 -3.46
C PRO A 109 8.54 -10.63 -2.71
N ILE A 110 9.69 -9.99 -2.47
CA ILE A 110 9.73 -8.66 -1.79
C ILE A 110 8.80 -7.64 -2.46
N LYS A 111 8.62 -7.71 -3.78
CA LYS A 111 7.73 -6.84 -4.55
C LYS A 111 6.24 -7.07 -4.27
N ASN A 112 5.89 -8.20 -3.69
CA ASN A 112 4.50 -8.53 -3.33
C ASN A 112 4.07 -7.87 -2.02
N TYR A 113 5.03 -7.39 -1.22
CA TYR A 113 4.75 -6.61 -0.01
C TYR A 113 4.47 -5.17 -0.41
N THR A 114 3.23 -4.93 -0.85
CA THR A 114 2.76 -3.67 -1.46
C THR A 114 2.90 -2.46 -0.55
N PHE A 115 2.91 -2.66 0.76
CA PHE A 115 3.04 -1.60 1.77
C PHE A 115 4.40 -0.87 1.77
N PHE A 116 5.40 -1.38 1.06
CA PHE A 116 6.61 -0.60 0.77
C PHE A 116 6.35 0.58 -0.19
N ALA A 117 5.23 0.58 -0.90
CA ALA A 117 4.81 1.66 -1.79
C ALA A 117 3.65 2.50 -1.20
N TYR A 118 3.38 2.37 0.10
CA TYR A 118 2.39 3.18 0.79
C TYR A 118 2.97 4.54 1.19
N HIS A 119 2.12 5.56 1.27
CA HIS A 119 2.54 6.82 1.86
C HIS A 119 2.76 6.66 3.38
N LYS A 120 3.63 7.49 3.97
CA LYS A 120 3.88 7.45 5.42
C LYS A 120 2.60 7.67 6.26
N GLU A 121 1.61 8.36 5.70
CA GLU A 121 0.29 8.60 6.31
C GLU A 121 -0.58 7.34 6.34
N GLU A 122 -0.17 6.29 5.62
CA GLU A 122 -0.81 4.98 5.56
C GLU A 122 -0.04 3.92 6.38
N ALA A 123 0.82 4.37 7.28
CA ALA A 123 1.67 3.53 8.11
C ALA A 123 0.88 2.50 8.92
N LEU A 124 1.56 1.43 9.30
CA LEU A 124 1.02 0.36 10.12
C LEU A 124 1.06 0.73 11.61
N HIS A 125 -0.09 0.71 12.26
CA HIS A 125 -0.21 0.98 13.70
C HIS A 125 -0.44 -0.32 14.47
N LEU A 126 0.41 -0.59 15.45
CA LEU A 126 0.48 -1.85 16.16
C LEU A 126 -0.12 -1.77 17.57
N SER A 127 -0.81 -2.84 17.96
CA SER A 127 -1.18 -3.10 19.35
C SER A 127 0.04 -3.57 20.15
N GLN A 128 -0.06 -3.56 21.48
CA GLN A 128 1.00 -4.03 22.35
C GLN A 128 1.46 -5.46 22.03
N ARG A 129 0.51 -6.36 21.74
CA ARG A 129 0.81 -7.76 21.40
C ARG A 129 1.51 -7.87 20.04
N GLU A 130 1.11 -7.07 19.06
CA GLU A 130 1.72 -7.03 17.73
C GLU A 130 3.12 -6.42 17.80
N THR A 131 3.30 -5.34 18.59
CA THR A 131 4.62 -4.75 18.86
C THR A 131 5.56 -5.77 19.45
N ALA A 132 5.15 -6.49 20.51
CA ALA A 132 5.98 -7.54 21.12
C ALA A 132 6.37 -8.62 20.11
N LYS A 133 5.48 -8.98 19.17
CA LYS A 133 5.78 -9.98 18.14
C LYS A 133 6.77 -9.46 17.11
N VAL A 134 6.62 -8.21 16.67
CA VAL A 134 7.56 -7.54 15.76
C VAL A 134 8.94 -7.42 16.41
N THR A 135 9.00 -6.97 17.67
CA THR A 135 10.26 -6.87 18.43
C THR A 135 10.95 -8.23 18.51
N CYS A 136 10.23 -9.31 18.81
CA CYS A 136 10.80 -10.66 18.81
C CYS A 136 11.37 -11.08 17.43
N CYS A 137 10.75 -10.65 16.31
CA CYS A 137 11.31 -10.91 14.98
C CYS A 137 12.59 -10.08 14.73
N LEU A 138 12.64 -8.84 15.22
CA LEU A 138 13.83 -7.98 15.13
C LEU A 138 14.98 -8.53 15.99
N GLU A 139 14.68 -9.00 17.21
CA GLU A 139 15.65 -9.68 18.10
C GLU A 139 16.28 -10.91 17.43
N ASN A 140 15.51 -11.74 16.73
CA ASN A 140 16.05 -12.88 15.98
C ASN A 140 16.99 -12.44 14.84
N ILE A 141 16.72 -11.29 14.20
CA ILE A 141 17.63 -10.70 13.20
C ILE A 141 18.91 -10.23 13.90
N GLU A 142 18.78 -9.55 15.03
CA GLU A 142 19.91 -9.06 15.81
C GLU A 142 20.81 -10.19 16.31
N ASP A 143 20.22 -11.29 16.80
CA ASP A 143 20.96 -12.48 17.23
C ASP A 143 21.78 -13.05 16.06
N GLU A 144 21.21 -13.17 14.87
CA GLU A 144 21.96 -13.65 13.69
C GLU A 144 23.07 -12.67 13.28
N LEU A 145 22.88 -11.36 13.44
CA LEU A 145 23.92 -10.35 13.17
C LEU A 145 25.10 -10.43 14.13
N HIS A 146 24.94 -11.03 15.30
CA HIS A 146 26.02 -11.28 16.27
C HIS A 146 26.83 -12.55 15.99
N HIS A 147 26.36 -13.43 15.08
CA HIS A 147 27.11 -14.59 14.62
C HIS A 147 28.19 -14.18 13.59
N ALA A 148 29.21 -15.01 13.44
CA ALA A 148 30.19 -14.84 12.38
C ALA A 148 29.53 -15.04 11.02
N ILE A 149 29.82 -14.14 10.07
CA ILE A 149 29.27 -14.22 8.72
C ILE A 149 29.74 -15.49 8.04
N ASP A 150 28.81 -16.32 7.55
CA ASP A 150 29.04 -17.55 6.82
C ASP A 150 28.15 -17.65 5.57
N THR A 151 28.21 -18.80 4.88
CA THR A 151 27.43 -19.05 3.65
C THR A 151 25.92 -19.14 3.87
N HIS A 152 25.46 -19.25 5.11
CA HIS A 152 24.06 -19.37 5.49
C HIS A 152 23.44 -18.08 6.01
N SER A 153 24.28 -17.13 6.48
CA SER A 153 23.83 -15.89 7.12
C SER A 153 22.83 -15.11 6.24
N GLY A 154 23.11 -14.93 4.94
CA GLY A 154 22.18 -14.24 4.02
C GLY A 154 20.83 -14.93 3.89
N THR A 155 20.81 -16.27 3.87
CA THR A 155 19.55 -17.06 3.80
C THR A 155 18.78 -16.98 5.11
N ILE A 156 19.44 -17.05 6.25
CA ILE A 156 18.80 -16.98 7.57
C ILE A 156 18.21 -15.58 7.77
N LEU A 157 19.01 -14.53 7.54
CA LEU A 157 18.57 -13.14 7.66
C LEU A 157 17.37 -12.83 6.75
N SER A 158 17.41 -13.26 5.47
CA SER A 158 16.29 -13.05 4.55
C SER A 158 15.00 -13.74 5.00
N ARG A 159 15.10 -14.95 5.60
CA ARG A 159 13.91 -15.65 6.14
C ARG A 159 13.33 -14.98 7.38
N HIS A 160 14.17 -14.42 8.26
CA HIS A 160 13.69 -13.64 9.39
C HIS A 160 13.00 -12.35 8.93
N ILE A 161 13.55 -11.68 7.90
CA ILE A 161 12.93 -10.51 7.27
C ILE A 161 11.59 -10.91 6.62
N GLU A 162 11.53 -12.01 5.88
CA GLU A 162 10.32 -12.54 5.25
C GLU A 162 9.22 -12.79 6.30
N LEU A 163 9.55 -13.46 7.41
CA LEU A 163 8.62 -13.70 8.50
C LEU A 163 8.09 -12.41 9.14
N LEU A 164 8.96 -11.40 9.31
CA LEU A 164 8.56 -10.08 9.79
C LEU A 164 7.54 -9.44 8.83
N LEU A 165 7.81 -9.47 7.51
CA LEU A 165 6.93 -8.90 6.49
C LEU A 165 5.59 -9.63 6.41
N ASP A 166 5.55 -10.94 6.60
CA ASP A 166 4.31 -11.74 6.66
C ASP A 166 3.44 -11.34 7.86
N TYR A 167 4.06 -11.08 9.03
CA TYR A 167 3.32 -10.53 10.17
C TYR A 167 2.78 -9.12 9.85
N CYS A 168 3.56 -8.28 9.20
CA CYS A 168 3.11 -6.94 8.80
C CYS A 168 1.92 -7.00 7.82
N THR A 169 1.93 -7.92 6.85
CA THR A 169 0.79 -8.19 5.96
C THR A 169 -0.48 -8.49 6.76
N ARG A 170 -0.41 -9.44 7.70
CA ARG A 170 -1.54 -9.78 8.60
C ARG A 170 -2.04 -8.57 9.39
N TYR A 171 -1.13 -7.73 9.86
CA TYR A 171 -1.49 -6.56 10.67
C TYR A 171 -2.10 -5.44 9.82
N TYR A 172 -1.70 -5.27 8.57
CA TYR A 172 -2.38 -4.38 7.63
C TYR A 172 -3.81 -4.86 7.31
N GLU A 173 -4.01 -6.17 7.09
CA GLU A 173 -5.36 -6.74 6.91
C GLU A 173 -6.25 -6.47 8.14
N ARG A 174 -5.72 -6.69 9.34
CA ARG A 174 -6.42 -6.31 10.59
C ARG A 174 -6.70 -4.80 10.63
N GLN A 175 -5.75 -3.94 10.20
CA GLN A 175 -5.93 -2.49 10.20
C GLN A 175 -7.04 -2.06 9.22
N PHE A 176 -7.19 -2.72 8.08
CA PHE A 176 -8.35 -2.52 7.20
C PHE A 176 -9.67 -2.84 7.92
N ILE A 177 -9.74 -3.94 8.68
CA ILE A 177 -10.93 -4.28 9.47
C ILE A 177 -11.23 -3.18 10.50
N THR A 178 -10.24 -2.74 11.26
CA THR A 178 -10.45 -1.73 12.33
C THR A 178 -10.78 -0.33 11.79
N ARG A 179 -10.47 -0.07 10.51
CA ARG A 179 -10.76 1.19 9.79
C ARG A 179 -12.05 1.14 8.95
N GLU A 180 -12.96 0.19 9.20
CA GLU A 180 -14.18 -0.05 8.40
C GLU A 180 -14.94 1.26 8.07
N ASN A 181 -15.18 2.13 9.04
CA ASN A 181 -15.90 3.39 8.81
C ASN A 181 -15.14 4.34 7.88
N LYS A 182 -13.80 4.43 8.01
CA LYS A 182 -12.95 5.22 7.13
C LYS A 182 -12.96 4.63 5.71
N ASN A 183 -12.85 3.32 5.61
CA ASN A 183 -12.85 2.60 4.35
C ASN A 183 -14.15 2.80 3.60
N LYS A 184 -15.30 2.69 4.28
CA LYS A 184 -16.62 3.00 3.70
C LYS A 184 -16.70 4.42 3.15
N ALA A 185 -16.22 5.42 3.90
CA ALA A 185 -16.21 6.80 3.43
C ALA A 185 -15.31 6.99 2.19
N ILE A 186 -14.18 6.29 2.11
CA ILE A 186 -13.31 6.28 0.91
C ILE A 186 -14.06 5.65 -0.28
N LEU A 187 -14.72 4.51 -0.07
CA LEU A 187 -15.49 3.85 -1.14
C LEU A 187 -16.67 4.71 -1.62
N GLU A 188 -17.39 5.38 -0.72
CA GLU A 188 -18.45 6.32 -1.09
C GLU A 188 -17.91 7.51 -1.90
N LYS A 189 -16.71 8.00 -1.57
CA LYS A 189 -16.04 9.06 -2.33
C LYS A 189 -15.62 8.53 -3.71
N LEU A 190 -15.06 7.31 -3.79
CA LEU A 190 -14.74 6.64 -5.03
C LEU A 190 -15.99 6.46 -5.92
N GLU A 191 -17.10 6.01 -5.33
CA GLU A 191 -18.37 5.84 -6.06
C GLU A 191 -18.81 7.13 -6.73
N ARG A 192 -18.80 8.24 -6.00
CA ARG A 192 -19.15 9.57 -6.54
C ARG A 192 -18.20 9.99 -7.66
N LEU A 193 -16.90 9.82 -7.44
CA LEU A 193 -15.87 10.15 -8.43
C LEU A 193 -16.08 9.38 -9.74
N LEU A 194 -16.39 8.08 -9.64
CA LEU A 194 -16.66 7.25 -10.81
C LEU A 194 -17.97 7.61 -11.51
N ASP A 195 -19.01 8.03 -10.77
CA ASP A 195 -20.25 8.56 -11.33
C ASP A 195 -20.02 9.84 -12.13
N GLU A 196 -19.27 10.78 -11.56
CA GLU A 196 -18.86 12.01 -12.23
C GLU A 196 -18.03 11.73 -13.48
N TYR A 197 -17.12 10.73 -13.39
CA TYR A 197 -16.32 10.30 -14.55
C TYR A 197 -17.19 9.77 -15.70
N ILE A 198 -18.19 8.97 -15.39
CA ILE A 198 -19.14 8.46 -16.40
C ILE A 198 -19.91 9.60 -17.07
N ILE A 199 -20.36 10.59 -16.29
CA ILE A 199 -21.13 11.73 -16.78
C ILE A 199 -20.25 12.69 -17.62
N SER A 200 -18.94 12.74 -17.35
CA SER A 200 -18.01 13.70 -17.98
C SER A 200 -17.83 13.52 -19.50
N GLY A 201 -18.30 12.41 -20.08
CA GLY A 201 -18.13 12.09 -21.50
C GLY A 201 -16.74 11.57 -21.89
N LYS A 202 -15.78 11.48 -20.96
CA LYS A 202 -14.41 10.98 -21.23
C LYS A 202 -14.42 9.55 -21.77
N LEU A 203 -15.41 8.75 -21.37
CA LEU A 203 -15.57 7.37 -21.84
C LEU A 203 -15.83 7.25 -23.34
N GLU A 204 -16.51 8.20 -23.96
CA GLU A 204 -16.77 8.19 -25.41
C GLU A 204 -15.48 8.21 -26.24
N ASN A 205 -14.41 8.78 -25.67
CA ASN A 205 -13.07 8.80 -26.26
C ASN A 205 -12.21 7.57 -25.87
N GLY A 206 -12.81 6.56 -25.23
CA GLY A 206 -12.11 5.35 -24.79
C GLY A 206 -11.21 5.52 -23.57
N GLN A 207 -11.29 6.67 -22.88
CA GLN A 207 -10.50 6.92 -21.66
C GLN A 207 -11.19 6.28 -20.46
N LEU A 208 -10.52 5.32 -19.83
CA LEU A 208 -10.98 4.70 -18.57
C LEU A 208 -10.33 5.40 -17.37
N PRO A 209 -10.98 5.45 -16.19
CA PRO A 209 -10.35 5.98 -14.99
C PRO A 209 -9.17 5.10 -14.58
N THR A 210 -8.03 5.73 -14.31
CA THR A 210 -6.83 5.04 -13.83
C THR A 210 -6.76 5.10 -12.31
N ALA A 211 -5.91 4.25 -11.70
CA ALA A 211 -5.69 4.27 -10.26
C ALA A 211 -5.11 5.63 -9.82
N GLU A 212 -4.18 6.20 -10.61
CA GLU A 212 -3.58 7.51 -10.33
C GLU A 212 -4.63 8.63 -10.34
N TYR A 213 -5.59 8.59 -11.27
CA TYR A 213 -6.70 9.55 -11.28
C TYR A 213 -7.55 9.45 -10.00
N CYS A 214 -7.89 8.23 -9.59
CA CYS A 214 -8.69 8.02 -8.39
C CYS A 214 -7.93 8.42 -7.12
N THR A 215 -6.65 8.07 -7.01
CA THR A 215 -5.85 8.32 -5.81
C THR A 215 -5.50 9.78 -5.62
N ALA A 216 -5.33 10.55 -6.70
CA ALA A 216 -5.14 12.00 -6.62
C ALA A 216 -6.31 12.71 -5.91
N GLU A 217 -7.54 12.25 -6.12
CA GLU A 217 -8.75 12.81 -5.49
C GLU A 217 -9.01 12.23 -4.08
N LEU A 218 -8.49 11.03 -3.81
CA LEU A 218 -8.68 10.33 -2.53
C LEU A 218 -7.57 10.61 -1.52
N ASP A 219 -6.45 11.23 -1.94
CA ASP A 219 -5.23 11.46 -1.15
C ASP A 219 -4.67 10.14 -0.58
N LEU A 220 -4.48 9.16 -1.48
CA LEU A 220 -3.97 7.83 -1.16
C LEU A 220 -2.84 7.44 -2.10
N SER A 221 -1.93 6.57 -1.64
CA SER A 221 -1.02 5.87 -2.55
C SER A 221 -1.77 4.89 -3.44
N VAL A 222 -1.25 4.66 -4.66
CA VAL A 222 -1.85 3.70 -5.60
C VAL A 222 -1.87 2.29 -5.02
N ALA A 223 -0.82 1.92 -4.30
CA ALA A 223 -0.70 0.60 -3.68
C ALA A 223 -1.74 0.40 -2.58
N TYR A 224 -1.85 1.35 -1.62
CA TYR A 224 -2.84 1.28 -0.56
C TYR A 224 -4.28 1.27 -1.10
N PHE A 225 -4.57 2.10 -2.09
CA PHE A 225 -5.88 2.13 -2.74
C PHE A 225 -6.25 0.79 -3.38
N ASN A 226 -5.33 0.17 -4.11
CA ASN A 226 -5.58 -1.12 -4.74
C ASN A 226 -5.83 -2.22 -3.71
N ASP A 227 -5.05 -2.25 -2.63
CA ASP A 227 -5.19 -3.24 -1.56
C ASP A 227 -6.48 -3.03 -0.78
N LEU A 228 -6.82 -1.77 -0.45
CA LEU A 228 -8.08 -1.41 0.18
C LEU A 228 -9.29 -1.83 -0.68
N LEU A 229 -9.27 -1.48 -1.96
CA LEU A 229 -10.37 -1.81 -2.88
C LEU A 229 -10.54 -3.33 -3.02
N ARG A 230 -9.43 -4.06 -3.13
CA ARG A 230 -9.45 -5.53 -3.18
C ARG A 230 -9.93 -6.13 -1.87
N PHE A 231 -9.49 -5.61 -0.74
CA PHE A 231 -9.92 -6.07 0.59
C PHE A 231 -11.44 -5.90 0.78
N GLU A 232 -11.97 -4.72 0.48
CA GLU A 232 -13.38 -4.37 0.72
C GLU A 232 -14.33 -4.98 -0.31
N THR A 233 -13.90 -5.14 -1.57
CA THR A 233 -14.81 -5.52 -2.67
C THR A 233 -14.46 -6.83 -3.36
N GLY A 234 -13.27 -7.37 -3.12
CA GLY A 234 -12.71 -8.52 -3.82
C GLY A 234 -12.34 -8.23 -5.29
N LYS A 235 -12.30 -6.95 -5.71
CA LYS A 235 -12.15 -6.56 -7.12
C LYS A 235 -10.98 -5.60 -7.34
N THR A 236 -10.41 -5.65 -8.54
CA THR A 236 -9.53 -4.59 -9.06
C THR A 236 -10.35 -3.35 -9.44
N LEU A 237 -9.71 -2.19 -9.62
CA LEU A 237 -10.40 -0.97 -10.09
C LEU A 237 -11.10 -1.19 -11.44
N GLU A 238 -10.46 -1.92 -12.36
CA GLU A 238 -11.01 -2.21 -13.67
C GLU A 238 -12.30 -3.05 -13.56
N GLU A 239 -12.26 -4.13 -12.77
CA GLU A 239 -13.43 -4.98 -12.52
C GLU A 239 -14.55 -4.19 -11.81
N TYR A 240 -14.19 -3.41 -10.80
CA TYR A 240 -15.14 -2.58 -10.05
C TYR A 240 -15.83 -1.55 -10.96
N PHE A 241 -15.05 -0.84 -11.79
CA PHE A 241 -15.58 0.11 -12.74
C PHE A 241 -16.42 -0.56 -13.84
N GLN A 242 -16.05 -1.76 -14.28
CA GLN A 242 -16.84 -2.54 -15.23
C GLN A 242 -18.24 -2.86 -14.67
N PHE A 243 -18.34 -3.29 -13.42
CA PHE A 243 -19.63 -3.50 -12.76
C PHE A 243 -20.45 -2.21 -12.67
N LYS A 244 -19.80 -1.10 -12.34
CA LYS A 244 -20.43 0.21 -12.27
C LYS A 244 -20.99 0.65 -13.63
N ARG A 245 -20.19 0.53 -14.70
CA ARG A 245 -20.65 0.83 -16.08
C ARG A 245 -21.87 -0.01 -16.46
N LEU A 246 -21.89 -1.29 -16.09
CA LEU A 246 -23.05 -2.16 -16.36
C LEU A 246 -24.29 -1.75 -15.58
N SER A 247 -24.13 -1.31 -14.34
CA SER A 247 -25.25 -0.77 -13.55
C SER A 247 -25.85 0.47 -14.22
N VAL A 248 -25.02 1.39 -14.68
CA VAL A 248 -25.46 2.58 -15.43
C VAL A 248 -26.09 2.17 -16.75
N ALA A 249 -25.53 1.18 -17.48
CA ALA A 249 -26.09 0.68 -18.73
C ALA A 249 -27.52 0.16 -18.54
N LYS A 250 -27.80 -0.58 -17.45
CA LYS A 250 -29.16 -1.05 -17.12
C LYS A 250 -30.13 0.12 -17.01
N THR A 251 -29.77 1.16 -16.28
CA THR A 251 -30.61 2.35 -16.11
C THR A 251 -30.80 3.10 -17.43
N MET A 252 -29.74 3.19 -18.25
CA MET A 252 -29.83 3.86 -19.56
C MET A 252 -30.73 3.12 -20.55
N LEU A 253 -30.63 1.78 -20.60
CA LEU A 253 -31.46 0.96 -21.49
C LEU A 253 -32.95 1.03 -21.17
N LEU A 254 -33.31 1.31 -19.91
CA LEU A 254 -34.74 1.49 -19.52
C LEU A 254 -35.29 2.85 -19.94
N LYS A 255 -34.46 3.81 -20.36
CA LYS A 255 -34.93 5.10 -20.86
C LYS A 255 -35.32 5.00 -22.33
N ASN A 256 -36.50 5.51 -22.66
CA ASN A 256 -37.01 5.52 -24.03
C ASN A 256 -36.04 6.25 -24.99
N GLY A 257 -35.77 5.67 -26.13
CA GLY A 257 -34.90 6.21 -27.17
C GLY A 257 -33.43 5.77 -27.09
N ASN A 258 -33.00 5.13 -26.02
CA ASN A 258 -31.65 4.60 -25.92
C ASN A 258 -31.53 3.23 -26.61
N THR A 259 -30.64 3.15 -27.60
CA THR A 259 -30.28 1.90 -28.24
C THR A 259 -29.05 1.28 -27.61
N PRO A 260 -28.87 -0.06 -27.66
CA PRO A 260 -27.64 -0.70 -27.18
C PRO A 260 -26.35 -0.12 -27.80
N ALA A 261 -26.41 0.31 -29.05
CA ALA A 261 -25.26 0.94 -29.71
C ALA A 261 -24.91 2.32 -29.13
N LEU A 262 -25.94 3.13 -28.82
CA LEU A 262 -25.76 4.43 -28.17
C LEU A 262 -25.16 4.26 -26.75
N VAL A 263 -25.74 3.34 -25.97
CA VAL A 263 -25.28 3.04 -24.60
C VAL A 263 -23.84 2.52 -24.61
N ALA A 264 -23.51 1.60 -25.53
CA ALA A 264 -22.15 1.08 -25.67
C ALA A 264 -21.14 2.21 -25.93
N ARG A 265 -21.46 3.13 -26.86
CA ARG A 265 -20.59 4.28 -27.18
C ARG A 265 -20.43 5.22 -25.99
N GLN A 266 -21.51 5.64 -25.36
CA GLN A 266 -21.48 6.58 -24.24
C GLN A 266 -20.74 6.03 -23.03
N LEU A 267 -20.78 4.71 -22.83
CA LEU A 267 -20.07 4.05 -21.74
C LEU A 267 -18.65 3.56 -22.12
N GLY A 268 -18.14 3.94 -23.31
CA GLY A 268 -16.76 3.66 -23.71
C GLY A 268 -16.47 2.19 -24.00
N TYR A 269 -17.46 1.42 -24.46
CA TYR A 269 -17.21 0.06 -24.96
C TYR A 269 -16.65 0.11 -26.39
N PRO A 270 -15.68 -0.76 -26.72
CA PRO A 270 -15.04 -0.73 -28.05
C PRO A 270 -16.03 -0.87 -29.21
N ASN A 271 -17.09 -1.64 -29.03
CA ASN A 271 -18.19 -1.82 -29.98
C ASN A 271 -19.41 -2.41 -29.27
N VAL A 272 -20.56 -2.36 -29.95
CA VAL A 272 -21.83 -2.88 -29.42
C VAL A 272 -21.84 -4.40 -29.24
N GLN A 273 -21.09 -5.15 -30.04
CA GLN A 273 -21.00 -6.61 -29.95
C GLN A 273 -20.28 -7.00 -28.61
N TYR A 274 -19.17 -6.37 -28.32
CA TYR A 274 -18.45 -6.58 -27.06
C TYR A 274 -19.33 -6.19 -25.86
N PHE A 275 -19.97 -5.04 -25.91
CA PHE A 275 -20.94 -4.62 -24.88
C PHE A 275 -22.04 -5.66 -24.69
N SER A 276 -22.68 -6.13 -25.78
CA SER A 276 -23.77 -7.09 -25.69
C SER A 276 -23.34 -8.43 -25.11
N LEU A 277 -22.11 -8.87 -25.43
CA LEU A 277 -21.54 -10.10 -24.88
C LEU A 277 -21.34 -10.00 -23.37
N ILE A 278 -20.68 -8.91 -22.92
CA ILE A 278 -20.42 -8.69 -21.49
C ILE A 278 -21.72 -8.48 -20.71
N PHE A 279 -22.64 -7.68 -21.26
CA PHE A 279 -23.93 -7.41 -20.64
C PHE A 279 -24.73 -8.72 -20.46
N LYS A 280 -24.85 -9.54 -21.52
CA LYS A 280 -25.54 -10.84 -21.46
C LYS A 280 -24.85 -11.83 -20.52
N LYS A 281 -23.51 -11.86 -20.52
CA LYS A 281 -22.74 -12.74 -19.61
C LYS A 281 -23.05 -12.44 -18.12
N ILE A 282 -23.25 -11.18 -17.77
CA ILE A 282 -23.44 -10.75 -16.37
C ILE A 282 -24.93 -10.71 -15.99
N THR A 283 -25.83 -10.31 -16.93
CA THR A 283 -27.24 -10.13 -16.61
C THR A 283 -28.09 -11.35 -17.02
N GLY A 284 -27.58 -12.24 -17.85
CA GLY A 284 -28.31 -13.37 -18.44
C GLY A 284 -29.17 -12.98 -19.66
N ILE A 285 -29.40 -11.68 -19.93
CA ILE A 285 -30.34 -11.16 -20.93
C ILE A 285 -29.57 -10.25 -21.89
N ALA A 286 -29.95 -10.29 -23.19
CA ALA A 286 -29.33 -9.38 -24.16
C ALA A 286 -29.77 -7.91 -23.92
N PRO A 287 -28.89 -6.90 -24.20
CA PRO A 287 -29.25 -5.49 -23.98
C PRO A 287 -30.51 -5.03 -24.70
N CYS A 288 -30.81 -5.56 -25.88
CA CYS A 288 -32.02 -5.24 -26.65
C CYS A 288 -33.30 -5.80 -26.02
N GLU A 289 -33.20 -6.90 -25.28
CA GLU A 289 -34.32 -7.58 -24.61
C GLU A 289 -34.54 -7.04 -23.19
N TYR A 290 -33.54 -6.42 -22.60
CA TYR A 290 -33.53 -6.00 -21.19
C TYR A 290 -34.69 -5.06 -20.82
N PRO A 291 -35.10 -4.05 -21.64
CA PRO A 291 -36.23 -3.19 -21.33
C PRO A 291 -37.57 -3.95 -21.26
N TYR A 292 -37.72 -5.01 -22.03
CA TYR A 292 -38.97 -5.79 -22.08
C TYR A 292 -39.05 -6.85 -20.98
N ALA A 293 -37.91 -7.28 -20.45
CA ALA A 293 -37.87 -8.28 -19.38
C ALA A 293 -38.07 -7.69 -17.97
N GLN A 294 -38.09 -6.37 -17.84
CA GLN A 294 -38.33 -5.65 -16.58
C GLN A 294 -39.75 -5.11 -16.43
N ASN A 295 -40.56 -5.22 -17.50
CA ASN A 295 -41.98 -4.94 -17.49
C ASN A 295 -42.77 -6.25 -17.32
#